data_e57481c4f7fe5924643aa8722b86c404
#
_entry.id   e57481c4f7fe5924643aa8722b86c404
#
_cell.length_a   1.000
_cell.length_b   1.000
_cell.length_c   1.000
_cell.angle_alpha   90.00
_cell.angle_beta   90.00
_cell.angle_gamma   90.00
#
_symmetry.space_group_name_H-M   'P 1'
#
loop_
_entity.id
_entity.type
_entity.pdbx_description
1 polymer ?
#
loop_
_entity_poly.entity_id
_entity_poly.type
_entity_poly.pdbx_seq_one_letter_code
_entity_poly.pdbx_strand_id
1 'polypeptide(L)'
;MGKDFSLSKNQRRKKLTKEMFGWKICNVADGVSVFFNPNNNKNTVLVSVPKKAVKEAYKRNLLKRKAKEVFRLHAKRDKSADYLIRFNKFAEGFEDSLKDFFKNV
;
A
#
# COMPACT_ATOMS: atom_id res chain seq x y z
N MET A 1 -12.86 17.15 -7.63
CA MET A 1 -12.91 16.20 -6.68
C MET A 1 -12.11 14.96 -6.91
N GLY A 2 -11.21 14.56 -6.68
CA GLY A 2 -10.42 13.38 -6.95
C GLY A 2 -11.08 12.02 -6.79
N LYS A 3 -12.34 11.93 -7.12
CA LYS A 3 -13.08 10.67 -6.97
C LYS A 3 -12.50 9.52 -7.78
N ASP A 4 -12.00 9.83 -8.96
CA ASP A 4 -11.49 8.81 -9.86
C ASP A 4 -10.25 8.12 -9.30
N PHE A 5 -9.57 8.79 -8.36
CA PHE A 5 -8.39 8.24 -7.73
C PHE A 5 -8.66 7.69 -6.35
N SER A 6 -9.89 7.78 -5.88
CA SER A 6 -10.24 7.29 -4.56
C SER A 6 -10.55 5.80 -4.62
N LEU A 7 -10.09 5.08 -3.61
CA LEU A 7 -10.49 3.70 -3.42
C LEU A 7 -11.90 3.68 -2.85
N SER A 8 -12.66 2.63 -3.15
CA SER A 8 -13.95 2.45 -2.54
C SER A 8 -13.79 2.25 -1.03
N LYS A 9 -14.85 2.49 -0.28
CA LYS A 9 -14.82 2.27 1.17
C LYS A 9 -14.46 0.84 1.53
N ASN A 10 -14.77 -0.10 0.65
CA ASN A 10 -14.51 -1.51 0.88
C ASN A 10 -13.04 -1.88 0.66
N GLN A 11 -12.30 -1.04 -0.06
CA GLN A 11 -10.90 -1.31 -0.37
C GLN A 11 -9.93 -0.60 0.56
N ARG A 12 -10.41 0.31 1.42
CA ARG A 12 -9.55 1.06 2.32
C ARG A 12 -9.63 0.50 3.73
N ARG A 13 -8.47 0.24 4.32
CA ARG A 13 -8.39 -0.01 5.74
C ARG A 13 -8.27 1.32 6.46
N LYS A 14 -8.98 1.45 7.58
CA LYS A 14 -9.04 2.73 8.29
C LYS A 14 -7.91 2.95 9.26
N LYS A 15 -7.33 1.90 9.81
CA LYS A 15 -6.22 2.09 10.75
C LYS A 15 -5.31 0.89 10.82
N LEU A 16 -4.09 1.19 11.21
CA LEU A 16 -3.02 0.23 11.43
C LEU A 16 -3.30 -0.54 12.73
N THR A 17 -3.13 -1.85 12.68
CA THR A 17 -3.25 -2.70 13.87
C THR A 17 -1.99 -3.54 14.04
N LYS A 18 -1.76 -4.04 15.25
CA LYS A 18 -0.58 -4.85 15.54
C LYS A 18 -0.54 -6.14 14.74
N GLU A 19 -1.69 -6.74 14.48
CA GLU A 19 -1.74 -8.01 13.74
C GLU A 19 -1.24 -7.87 12.31
N MET A 20 -1.30 -6.68 11.72
CA MET A 20 -0.79 -6.45 10.38
C MET A 20 0.70 -6.72 10.26
N PHE A 21 1.45 -6.50 11.33
CA PHE A 21 2.90 -6.76 11.33
C PHE A 21 3.23 -8.24 11.42
N GLY A 22 2.26 -9.10 11.72
CA GLY A 22 2.42 -10.53 11.67
C GLY A 22 2.10 -11.14 10.32
N TRP A 23 1.63 -10.34 9.37
CA TRP A 23 1.31 -10.81 8.03
C TRP A 23 2.59 -11.14 7.25
N LYS A 24 2.43 -11.80 6.11
CA LYS A 24 3.55 -12.04 5.21
C LYS A 24 4.11 -10.71 4.73
N ILE A 25 5.43 -10.64 4.59
CA ILE A 25 6.10 -9.40 4.21
C ILE A 25 6.93 -9.60 2.95
N CYS A 26 6.91 -8.62 2.07
CA CYS A 26 7.76 -8.54 0.91
C CYS A 26 8.40 -7.17 0.82
N ASN A 27 9.72 -7.11 0.76
CA ASN A 27 10.43 -5.84 0.55
C ASN A 27 10.48 -5.56 -0.95
N VAL A 28 9.64 -4.65 -1.41
CA VAL A 28 9.49 -4.40 -2.85
C VAL A 28 10.53 -3.43 -3.38
N ALA A 29 11.01 -2.52 -2.53
CA ALA A 29 12.02 -1.54 -2.91
C ALA A 29 12.71 -1.06 -1.64
N ASP A 30 13.83 -0.33 -1.82
CA ASP A 30 14.54 0.24 -0.68
C ASP A 30 13.63 1.21 0.08
N GLY A 31 13.34 0.89 1.32
CA GLY A 31 12.46 1.67 2.16
C GLY A 31 10.98 1.40 1.97
N VAL A 32 10.59 0.44 1.14
CA VAL A 32 9.18 0.11 0.89
C VAL A 32 8.94 -1.37 1.11
N SER A 33 8.02 -1.68 2.01
CA SER A 33 7.64 -3.05 2.33
C SER A 33 6.14 -3.22 2.18
N VAL A 34 5.70 -4.39 1.74
CA VAL A 34 4.28 -4.74 1.67
C VAL A 34 4.02 -5.91 2.59
N PHE A 35 3.13 -5.72 3.54
CA PHE A 35 2.60 -6.80 4.37
C PHE A 35 1.27 -7.22 3.77
N PHE A 36 1.04 -8.51 3.66
CA PHE A 36 -0.20 -8.97 3.05
C PHE A 36 -0.74 -10.22 3.72
N ASN A 37 -2.05 -10.35 3.69
CA ASN A 37 -2.78 -11.45 4.29
C ASN A 37 -3.91 -11.87 3.34
N PRO A 38 -3.79 -13.02 2.67
CA PRO A 38 -4.84 -13.48 1.78
C PRO A 38 -6.15 -13.70 2.54
N ASN A 39 -7.26 -13.35 1.91
CA ASN A 39 -8.58 -13.55 2.49
C ASN A 39 -9.57 -13.94 1.39
N ASN A 40 -10.82 -14.21 1.77
CA ASN A 40 -11.86 -14.64 0.84
C ASN A 40 -12.87 -13.53 0.52
N ASN A 41 -12.60 -12.32 0.97
CA ASN A 41 -13.56 -11.23 0.80
C ASN A 41 -13.18 -10.31 -0.35
N LYS A 42 -12.37 -9.33 -0.08
CA LYS A 42 -12.04 -8.29 -1.05
C LYS A 42 -10.66 -7.72 -0.74
N ASN A 43 -10.12 -7.04 -1.74
CA ASN A 43 -8.84 -6.38 -1.56
C ASN A 43 -9.01 -5.13 -0.72
N THR A 44 -8.17 -4.97 0.29
CA THR A 44 -8.08 -3.75 1.07
C THR A 44 -6.63 -3.29 1.10
N VAL A 45 -6.42 -1.99 1.21
CA VAL A 45 -5.09 -1.42 1.29
C VAL A 45 -5.03 -0.32 2.35
N LEU A 46 -3.94 -0.33 3.10
CA LEU A 46 -3.57 0.75 3.99
C LEU A 46 -2.14 1.14 3.65
N VAL A 47 -1.88 2.43 3.54
CA VAL A 47 -0.53 2.94 3.30
C VAL A 47 -0.06 3.67 4.54
N SER A 48 1.06 3.25 5.10
CA SER A 48 1.64 3.83 6.29
C SER A 48 2.95 4.54 5.97
N VAL A 49 3.00 5.85 6.25
CA VAL A 49 4.22 6.65 6.11
C VAL A 49 4.41 7.39 7.43
N PRO A 50 5.18 6.81 8.38
CA PRO A 50 5.36 7.45 9.69
C PRO A 50 6.11 8.78 9.58
N LYS A 51 5.82 9.71 10.52
CA LYS A 51 6.54 10.98 10.59
C LYS A 51 8.04 10.79 10.75
N LYS A 52 8.46 9.74 11.44
CA LYS A 52 9.87 9.42 11.63
C LYS A 52 10.56 9.10 10.29
N ALA A 53 9.82 8.49 9.38
CA ALA A 53 10.36 8.11 8.08
C ALA A 53 10.41 9.29 7.11
N VAL A 54 9.34 10.10 7.10
CA VAL A 54 9.22 11.25 6.21
C VAL A 54 8.57 12.38 6.99
N LYS A 55 9.35 13.42 7.29
CA LYS A 55 8.90 14.51 8.16
C LYS A 55 7.85 15.42 7.51
N GLU A 56 8.02 15.72 6.24
CA GLU A 56 7.14 16.66 5.54
C GLU A 56 5.81 16.01 5.19
N ALA A 57 4.73 16.63 5.62
CA ALA A 57 3.39 16.10 5.39
C ALA A 57 3.07 15.95 3.90
N TYR A 58 3.49 16.90 3.08
CA TYR A 58 3.19 16.85 1.65
C TYR A 58 3.89 15.66 0.97
N LYS A 59 5.08 15.30 1.45
CA LYS A 59 5.80 14.14 0.93
C LYS A 59 5.12 12.84 1.34
N ARG A 60 4.66 12.76 2.60
CA ARG A 60 3.90 11.60 3.05
C ARG A 60 2.63 11.40 2.22
N ASN A 61 1.92 12.49 1.97
CA ASN A 61 0.70 12.43 1.17
C ASN A 61 0.99 12.01 -0.28
N LEU A 62 2.10 12.48 -0.83
CA LEU A 62 2.51 12.09 -2.17
C LEU A 62 2.78 10.59 -2.27
N LEU A 63 3.52 10.04 -1.31
CA LEU A 63 3.81 8.61 -1.29
C LEU A 63 2.54 7.79 -1.15
N LYS A 64 1.64 8.20 -0.26
CA LYS A 64 0.37 7.51 -0.06
C LYS A 64 -0.46 7.50 -1.33
N ARG A 65 -0.54 8.65 -2.01
CA ARG A 65 -1.32 8.76 -3.24
C ARG A 65 -0.76 7.88 -4.35
N LYS A 66 0.56 7.89 -4.52
CA LYS A 66 1.22 7.07 -5.54
C LYS A 66 1.04 5.57 -5.27
N ALA A 67 1.20 5.16 -4.02
CA ALA A 67 1.05 3.76 -3.65
C ALA A 67 -0.38 3.28 -3.87
N LYS A 68 -1.36 4.07 -3.48
CA LYS A 68 -2.77 3.73 -3.69
C LYS A 68 -3.12 3.64 -5.17
N GLU A 69 -2.53 4.50 -5.98
CA GLU A 69 -2.76 4.48 -7.43
C GLU A 69 -2.23 3.19 -8.04
N VAL A 70 -1.03 2.75 -7.65
CA VAL A 70 -0.48 1.49 -8.14
C VAL A 70 -1.39 0.33 -7.74
N PHE A 71 -1.86 0.31 -6.49
CA PHE A 71 -2.78 -0.71 -6.02
C PHE A 71 -4.06 -0.72 -6.86
N ARG A 72 -4.65 0.45 -7.08
CA ARG A 72 -5.90 0.57 -7.82
C ARG A 72 -5.77 0.04 -9.24
N LEU A 73 -4.64 0.29 -9.87
CA LEU A 73 -4.44 -0.07 -11.27
C LEU A 73 -3.97 -1.52 -11.48
N HIS A 74 -3.24 -2.08 -10.54
CA HIS A 74 -2.52 -3.33 -10.77
C HIS A 74 -2.87 -4.48 -9.83
N ALA A 75 -3.55 -4.24 -8.72
CA ALA A 75 -3.94 -5.33 -7.84
C ALA A 75 -4.96 -6.22 -8.52
N LYS A 76 -4.74 -7.53 -8.44
CA LYS A 76 -5.60 -8.50 -9.09
C LYS A 76 -6.92 -8.64 -8.33
N ARG A 77 -8.02 -8.51 -9.03
CA ARG A 77 -9.36 -8.57 -8.42
C ARG A 77 -9.79 -9.98 -8.07
N ASP A 78 -9.24 -10.97 -8.76
CA ASP A 78 -9.55 -12.37 -8.51
C ASP A 78 -8.80 -12.97 -7.34
N LYS A 79 -7.84 -12.21 -6.77
CA LYS A 79 -7.08 -12.62 -5.60
C LYS A 79 -7.31 -11.62 -4.49
N SER A 80 -8.13 -11.99 -3.53
CA SER A 80 -8.45 -11.11 -2.42
C SER A 80 -7.40 -11.20 -1.33
N ALA A 81 -6.96 -10.06 -0.85
CA ALA A 81 -6.01 -9.97 0.25
C ALA A 81 -6.08 -8.60 0.90
N ASP A 82 -5.65 -8.55 2.15
CA ASP A 82 -5.43 -7.30 2.86
C ASP A 82 -3.97 -6.91 2.68
N TYR A 83 -3.73 -5.65 2.31
CA TYR A 83 -2.37 -5.15 2.09
C TYR A 83 -2.06 -3.97 3.00
N LEU A 84 -0.84 -3.95 3.52
CA LEU A 84 -0.28 -2.80 4.22
C LEU A 84 1.00 -2.43 3.51
N ILE A 85 1.02 -1.25 2.88
CA ILE A 85 2.22 -0.72 2.22
C ILE A 85 2.88 0.24 3.20
N ARG A 86 4.08 -0.10 3.66
CA ARG A 86 4.78 0.69 4.67
C ARG A 86 6.07 1.27 4.11
N PHE A 87 6.25 2.56 4.35
CA PHE A 87 7.46 3.28 3.98
C PHE A 87 8.32 3.52 5.20
N ASN A 88 9.60 3.16 5.12
CA ASN A 88 10.58 3.41 6.18
C ASN A 88 11.37 4.69 5.95
N LYS A 89 11.29 5.22 4.74
CA LYS A 89 11.93 6.46 4.35
C LYS A 89 11.27 6.98 3.07
N PHE A 90 11.61 8.20 2.67
CA PHE A 90 11.14 8.72 1.40
C PHE A 90 11.74 7.88 0.27
N ALA A 91 10.90 7.39 -0.63
CA ALA A 91 11.33 6.56 -1.75
C ALA A 91 10.85 7.18 -3.06
N GLU A 92 11.72 7.17 -4.05
CA GLU A 92 11.38 7.61 -5.40
C GLU A 92 11.48 6.43 -6.34
N GLY A 93 10.63 6.40 -7.38
CA GLY A 93 10.68 5.35 -8.37
C GLY A 93 10.23 3.99 -7.89
N PHE A 94 9.57 3.93 -6.73
CA PHE A 94 9.12 2.67 -6.17
C PHE A 94 7.92 2.09 -6.93
N GLU A 95 7.28 2.90 -7.76
CA GLU A 95 6.02 2.52 -8.42
C GLU A 95 6.18 1.27 -9.27
N ASP A 96 7.27 1.16 -10.02
CA ASP A 96 7.50 -0.01 -10.86
C ASP A 96 7.69 -1.28 -10.05
N SER A 97 8.44 -1.19 -8.96
CA SER A 97 8.65 -2.33 -8.08
C SER A 97 7.36 -2.78 -7.41
N LEU A 98 6.55 -1.82 -7.00
CA LEU A 98 5.25 -2.11 -6.39
C LEU A 98 4.29 -2.72 -7.41
N LYS A 99 4.30 -2.22 -8.63
CA LYS A 99 3.53 -2.76 -9.73
C LYS A 99 3.90 -4.23 -9.98
N ASP A 100 5.20 -4.52 -10.03
CA ASP A 100 5.68 -5.89 -10.22
C ASP A 100 5.23 -6.80 -9.09
N PHE A 101 5.23 -6.30 -7.85
CA PHE A 101 4.74 -7.06 -6.72
C PHE A 101 3.27 -7.47 -6.94
N PHE A 102 2.42 -6.54 -7.34
CA PHE A 102 1.00 -6.83 -7.54
C PHE A 102 0.75 -7.74 -8.75
N LYS A 103 1.62 -7.70 -9.74
CA LYS A 103 1.50 -8.60 -10.89
C LYS A 103 1.84 -10.04 -10.54
N ASN A 104 2.75 -10.25 -9.59
CA ASN A 104 3.28 -11.56 -9.25
C ASN A 104 2.66 -12.20 -8.01
N VAL A 105 1.79 -11.49 -7.37
CA VAL A 105 1.13 -11.97 -6.16
C VAL A 105 -0.08 -12.85 -6.47
#